data_a49f40caf5a9c1295e2d25aa4debfa5f
#
_entry.id   a49f40caf5a9c1295e2d25aa4debfa5f
#
_cell.length_a   1.000
_cell.length_b   1.000
_cell.length_c   1.000
_cell.angle_alpha   90.00
_cell.angle_beta   90.00
_cell.angle_gamma   90.00
#
_symmetry.space_group_name_H-M   'P 1'
#
loop_
_entity.id
_entity.type
_entity.pdbx_description
1 polymer ?
#
loop_
_entity_poly.entity_id
_entity_poly.type
_entity_poly.pdbx_seq_one_letter_code
_entity_poly.pdbx_strand_id
1 'polypeptide(L)'
;MRVTWRTGPVAVTGASGQVGTALRRRLHQLPNQVRPLGRKDDLAAAFGDADAVVHHAGTLQPRKPNTYRAANLDTALATAAALARSPAQRVVFLSFLTARLDASNSYLRYKAEAEEALRSSGVPAVIFRCDHIYGPPDEPGPTASAFVAKSGRVMLLGSGTQRLAPLYREDVVEAILHAALDPATPTGTFQFAGPDTMSAEEFAHLLNSKPIRTRGTPVMLARLLGRVVPTLTPELVDVMLGDTVPTEDVAATARRFGVELHRLADVWRSQ
;
A
#
# COMPACT_ATOMS: atom_id res chain seq x y z
N MET A 1 -27.81 5.48 12.16
CA MET A 1 -28.00 5.95 10.78
C MET A 1 -27.53 4.84 9.84
N ARG A 2 -28.34 4.37 8.89
CA ARG A 2 -27.86 3.42 7.88
C ARG A 2 -26.95 4.20 6.92
N VAL A 3 -25.68 3.82 6.84
CA VAL A 3 -24.76 4.36 5.86
C VAL A 3 -25.26 3.93 4.48
N THR A 4 -25.61 4.89 3.63
CA THR A 4 -26.00 4.61 2.24
C THR A 4 -24.75 4.68 1.37
N TRP A 5 -24.14 3.54 1.13
CA TRP A 5 -22.98 3.45 0.26
C TRP A 5 -23.34 3.73 -1.20
N ARG A 6 -22.38 4.28 -1.95
CA ARG A 6 -22.48 4.36 -3.41
C ARG A 6 -22.58 2.96 -3.99
N THR A 7 -23.44 2.81 -5.00
CA THR A 7 -23.70 1.50 -5.63
C THR A 7 -23.22 1.45 -7.08
N GLY A 8 -22.73 2.56 -7.62
CA GLY A 8 -22.21 2.63 -8.99
C GLY A 8 -20.86 1.90 -9.17
N PRO A 9 -20.36 1.88 -10.41
CA PRO A 9 -19.13 1.15 -10.73
C PRO A 9 -17.90 1.71 -10.00
N VAL A 10 -17.01 0.79 -9.59
CA VAL A 10 -15.71 1.10 -8.99
C VAL A 10 -14.60 0.65 -9.93
N ALA A 11 -13.82 1.61 -10.44
CA ALA A 11 -12.66 1.31 -11.28
C ALA A 11 -11.41 1.14 -10.39
N VAL A 12 -10.65 0.07 -10.63
CA VAL A 12 -9.50 -0.29 -9.79
C VAL A 12 -8.25 -0.48 -10.66
N THR A 13 -7.30 0.45 -10.58
CA THR A 13 -5.98 0.26 -11.18
C THR A 13 -5.08 -0.55 -10.24
N GLY A 14 -4.12 -1.30 -10.78
CA GLY A 14 -3.29 -2.20 -9.94
C GLY A 14 -4.08 -3.40 -9.38
N ALA A 15 -5.18 -3.76 -10.02
CA ALA A 15 -6.13 -4.78 -9.61
C ALA A 15 -5.55 -6.21 -9.47
N SER A 16 -4.38 -6.47 -10.04
CA SER A 16 -3.65 -7.75 -9.95
C SER A 16 -2.62 -7.80 -8.81
N GLY A 17 -2.41 -6.70 -8.10
CA GLY A 17 -1.51 -6.64 -6.94
C GLY A 17 -2.13 -7.28 -5.69
N GLN A 18 -1.32 -7.40 -4.63
CA GLN A 18 -1.73 -8.00 -3.35
C GLN A 18 -3.03 -7.36 -2.79
N VAL A 19 -3.03 -6.05 -2.61
CA VAL A 19 -4.22 -5.34 -2.11
C VAL A 19 -5.34 -5.31 -3.15
N GLY A 20 -4.99 -5.09 -4.44
CA GLY A 20 -5.99 -5.05 -5.53
C GLY A 20 -6.77 -6.35 -5.68
N THR A 21 -6.11 -7.50 -5.51
CA THR A 21 -6.77 -8.81 -5.56
C THR A 21 -7.72 -9.00 -4.37
N ALA A 22 -7.29 -8.65 -3.16
CA ALA A 22 -8.12 -8.72 -1.96
C ALA A 22 -9.32 -7.75 -2.05
N LEU A 23 -9.08 -6.51 -2.49
CA LEU A 23 -10.13 -5.52 -2.73
C LEU A 23 -11.19 -6.01 -3.72
N ARG A 24 -10.76 -6.61 -4.83
CA ARG A 24 -11.69 -7.18 -5.82
C ARG A 24 -12.55 -8.29 -5.23
N ARG A 25 -11.96 -9.22 -4.46
CA ARG A 25 -12.72 -10.27 -3.77
C ARG A 25 -13.81 -9.67 -2.87
N ARG A 26 -13.47 -8.60 -2.18
CA ARG A 26 -14.39 -7.94 -1.25
C ARG A 26 -15.47 -7.16 -1.99
N LEU A 27 -15.11 -6.41 -3.05
CA LEU A 27 -16.09 -5.69 -3.90
C LEU A 27 -17.07 -6.63 -4.60
N HIS A 28 -16.66 -7.84 -5.01
CA HIS A 28 -17.58 -8.83 -5.61
C HIS A 28 -18.67 -9.34 -4.64
N GLN A 29 -18.54 -9.09 -3.34
CA GLN A 29 -19.59 -9.39 -2.35
C GLN A 29 -20.58 -8.24 -2.18
N LEU A 30 -20.35 -7.10 -2.84
CA LEU A 30 -21.17 -5.90 -2.81
C LEU A 30 -21.92 -5.74 -4.14
N PRO A 31 -23.00 -4.92 -4.20
CA PRO A 31 -23.75 -4.71 -5.44
C PRO A 31 -22.98 -3.92 -6.51
N ASN A 32 -21.80 -3.41 -6.18
CA ASN A 32 -21.03 -2.59 -7.08
C ASN A 32 -20.42 -3.38 -8.25
N GLN A 33 -20.50 -2.81 -9.44
CA GLN A 33 -19.74 -3.33 -10.57
C GLN A 33 -18.25 -2.99 -10.38
N VAL A 34 -17.40 -4.00 -10.38
CA VAL A 34 -15.95 -3.85 -10.28
C VAL A 34 -15.31 -3.84 -11.65
N ARG A 35 -14.54 -2.82 -11.95
CA ARG A 35 -13.80 -2.69 -13.21
C ARG A 35 -12.29 -2.75 -12.95
N PRO A 36 -11.69 -3.95 -13.02
CA PRO A 36 -10.25 -4.11 -12.83
C PRO A 36 -9.50 -3.59 -14.05
N LEU A 37 -8.50 -2.75 -13.85
CA LEU A 37 -7.75 -2.10 -14.91
C LEU A 37 -6.27 -2.49 -14.89
N GLY A 38 -5.75 -2.83 -16.05
CA GLY A 38 -4.35 -3.05 -16.35
C GLY A 38 -3.70 -1.82 -16.99
N ARG A 39 -2.43 -1.96 -17.39
CA ARG A 39 -1.63 -0.85 -17.95
C ARG A 39 -2.04 -0.41 -19.36
N LYS A 40 -2.73 -1.27 -20.12
CA LYS A 40 -3.07 -1.03 -21.51
C LYS A 40 -4.53 -0.58 -21.67
N ASP A 41 -5.28 -0.55 -20.58
CA ASP A 41 -6.68 -0.22 -20.63
C ASP A 41 -6.87 1.30 -20.82
N ASP A 42 -7.90 1.66 -21.56
CA ASP A 42 -8.30 3.04 -21.74
C ASP A 42 -8.96 3.56 -20.46
N LEU A 43 -8.21 4.36 -19.71
CA LEU A 43 -8.69 4.93 -18.46
C LEU A 43 -9.86 5.91 -18.66
N ALA A 44 -9.89 6.64 -19.77
CA ALA A 44 -10.97 7.60 -20.03
C ALA A 44 -12.29 6.86 -20.25
N ALA A 45 -12.27 5.80 -21.04
CA ALA A 45 -13.45 4.94 -21.23
C ALA A 45 -13.83 4.22 -19.93
N ALA A 46 -12.84 3.74 -19.17
CA ALA A 46 -13.08 3.01 -17.93
C ALA A 46 -13.64 3.86 -16.79
N PHE A 47 -13.38 5.16 -16.78
CA PHE A 47 -13.87 6.08 -15.76
C PHE A 47 -15.15 6.81 -16.18
N GLY A 48 -15.62 6.63 -17.41
CA GLY A 48 -16.75 7.37 -18.01
C GLY A 48 -18.08 7.26 -17.27
N ASP A 49 -18.27 6.24 -16.46
CA ASP A 49 -19.46 5.99 -15.62
C ASP A 49 -19.08 5.54 -14.19
N ALA A 50 -17.81 5.65 -13.80
CA ALA A 50 -17.37 5.20 -12.49
C ALA A 50 -17.78 6.18 -11.38
N ASP A 51 -18.38 5.68 -10.30
CA ASP A 51 -18.68 6.46 -9.10
C ASP A 51 -17.40 6.71 -8.27
N ALA A 52 -16.50 5.73 -8.25
CA ALA A 52 -15.24 5.84 -7.54
C ALA A 52 -14.10 5.19 -8.32
N VAL A 53 -12.90 5.73 -8.12
CA VAL A 53 -11.65 5.19 -8.68
C VAL A 53 -10.69 4.87 -7.53
N VAL A 54 -10.21 3.62 -7.48
CA VAL A 54 -9.15 3.22 -6.58
C VAL A 54 -7.86 3.10 -7.37
N HIS A 55 -6.93 4.03 -7.15
CA HIS A 55 -5.61 4.00 -7.77
C HIS A 55 -4.63 3.28 -6.87
N HIS A 56 -4.36 2.02 -7.19
CA HIS A 56 -3.41 1.18 -6.46
C HIS A 56 -2.24 0.72 -7.35
N ALA A 57 -2.17 1.20 -8.58
CA ALA A 57 -1.02 0.95 -9.44
C ALA A 57 0.24 1.57 -8.83
N GLY A 58 1.29 0.76 -8.71
CA GLY A 58 2.56 1.17 -8.15
C GLY A 58 3.35 -0.03 -7.63
N THR A 59 4.66 0.14 -7.46
CA THR A 59 5.50 -0.91 -6.92
C THR A 59 6.77 -0.37 -6.30
N LEU A 60 7.19 -0.97 -5.19
CA LEU A 60 8.51 -0.74 -4.58
C LEU A 60 9.60 -1.58 -5.26
N GLN A 61 9.23 -2.56 -6.10
CA GLN A 61 10.16 -3.42 -6.83
C GLN A 61 9.81 -3.45 -8.32
N PRO A 62 10.12 -2.40 -9.10
CA PRO A 62 9.86 -2.41 -10.53
C PRO A 62 10.76 -3.44 -11.21
N ARG A 63 10.17 -4.25 -12.08
CA ARG A 63 10.90 -5.20 -12.93
C ARG A 63 10.96 -4.65 -14.34
N LYS A 64 12.11 -4.76 -15.01
CA LYS A 64 12.27 -4.33 -16.40
C LYS A 64 11.14 -4.89 -17.28
N PRO A 65 10.58 -4.10 -18.20
CA PRO A 65 11.02 -2.77 -18.63
C PRO A 65 10.52 -1.60 -17.75
N ASN A 66 9.83 -1.83 -16.62
CA ASN A 66 9.31 -0.77 -15.78
C ASN A 66 10.40 -0.06 -14.97
N THR A 67 10.22 1.24 -14.80
CA THR A 67 10.98 2.09 -13.89
C THR A 67 10.14 2.48 -12.69
N TYR A 68 10.76 3.02 -11.64
CA TYR A 68 10.04 3.61 -10.50
C TYR A 68 9.09 4.72 -10.96
N ARG A 69 9.56 5.59 -11.87
CA ARG A 69 8.74 6.67 -12.42
C ARG A 69 7.52 6.13 -13.17
N ALA A 70 7.75 5.22 -14.13
CA ALA A 70 6.68 4.67 -14.95
C ALA A 70 5.62 3.93 -14.11
N ALA A 71 6.05 3.23 -13.06
CA ALA A 71 5.15 2.44 -12.24
C ALA A 71 4.39 3.25 -11.19
N ASN A 72 4.97 4.32 -10.64
CA ASN A 72 4.40 5.03 -9.49
C ASN A 72 3.91 6.44 -9.85
N LEU A 73 4.58 7.18 -10.73
CA LEU A 73 4.21 8.53 -11.09
C LEU A 73 3.41 8.59 -12.41
N ASP A 74 3.92 8.01 -13.49
CA ASP A 74 3.29 8.16 -14.80
C ASP A 74 1.89 7.52 -14.82
N THR A 75 1.68 6.41 -14.08
CA THR A 75 0.36 5.81 -13.89
C THR A 75 -0.60 6.73 -13.13
N ALA A 76 -0.12 7.45 -12.12
CA ALA A 76 -0.92 8.40 -11.35
C ALA A 76 -1.27 9.65 -12.17
N LEU A 77 -0.32 10.16 -12.97
CA LEU A 77 -0.57 11.27 -13.89
C LEU A 77 -1.64 10.91 -14.93
N ALA A 78 -1.56 9.72 -15.53
CA ALA A 78 -2.57 9.23 -16.46
C ALA A 78 -3.94 9.08 -15.79
N THR A 79 -3.97 8.58 -14.56
CA THR A 79 -5.20 8.46 -13.75
C THR A 79 -5.78 9.83 -13.44
N ALA A 80 -4.97 10.80 -13.02
CA ALA A 80 -5.43 12.16 -12.73
C ALA A 80 -6.01 12.85 -13.97
N ALA A 81 -5.37 12.70 -15.13
CA ALA A 81 -5.86 13.24 -16.40
C ALA A 81 -7.21 12.64 -16.84
N ALA A 82 -7.41 11.34 -16.60
CA ALA A 82 -8.68 10.68 -16.88
C ALA A 82 -9.78 11.09 -15.86
N LEU A 83 -9.43 11.21 -14.58
CA LEU A 83 -10.33 11.67 -13.52
C LEU A 83 -10.88 13.07 -13.80
N ALA A 84 -10.07 14.01 -14.27
CA ALA A 84 -10.49 15.37 -14.58
C ALA A 84 -11.60 15.48 -15.63
N ARG A 85 -11.90 14.39 -16.33
CA ARG A 85 -12.95 14.29 -17.37
C ARG A 85 -14.02 13.25 -17.02
N SER A 86 -13.95 12.67 -15.83
CA SER A 86 -14.87 11.60 -15.40
C SER A 86 -15.95 12.13 -14.46
N PRO A 87 -17.07 11.44 -14.31
CA PRO A 87 -18.10 11.76 -13.31
C PRO A 87 -17.73 11.23 -11.92
N ALA A 88 -16.55 10.64 -11.73
CA ALA A 88 -16.15 10.03 -10.47
C ALA A 88 -16.24 11.03 -9.31
N GLN A 89 -16.88 10.60 -8.24
CA GLN A 89 -17.11 11.41 -7.04
C GLN A 89 -16.04 11.19 -5.96
N ARG A 90 -15.15 10.20 -6.18
CA ARG A 90 -14.12 9.84 -5.23
C ARG A 90 -12.92 9.20 -5.93
N VAL A 91 -11.73 9.59 -5.51
CA VAL A 91 -10.50 8.84 -5.81
C VAL A 91 -9.84 8.42 -4.49
N VAL A 92 -9.43 7.15 -4.41
CA VAL A 92 -8.68 6.59 -3.27
C VAL A 92 -7.30 6.19 -3.75
N PHE A 93 -6.26 6.61 -3.06
CA PHE A 93 -4.87 6.31 -3.42
C PHE A 93 -4.10 5.71 -2.25
N LEU A 94 -3.35 4.64 -2.52
CA LEU A 94 -2.40 4.09 -1.56
C LEU A 94 -1.00 4.66 -1.81
N SER A 95 -0.58 5.53 -0.91
CA SER A 95 0.76 6.09 -0.85
C SER A 95 1.62 5.36 0.19
N PHE A 96 2.84 5.83 0.41
CA PHE A 96 3.75 5.27 1.41
C PHE A 96 3.92 6.25 2.58
N LEU A 97 4.08 5.74 3.80
CA LEU A 97 4.03 6.53 5.03
C LEU A 97 5.04 7.69 5.02
N THR A 98 6.25 7.46 4.53
CA THR A 98 7.33 8.45 4.47
C THR A 98 7.45 9.16 3.12
N ALA A 99 6.41 9.13 2.27
CA ALA A 99 6.40 9.86 1.00
C ALA A 99 6.54 11.36 1.21
N ARG A 100 7.50 12.01 0.51
CA ARG A 100 7.74 13.45 0.55
C ARG A 100 8.40 13.95 -0.73
N LEU A 101 8.11 15.18 -1.13
CA LEU A 101 8.57 15.76 -2.41
C LEU A 101 10.09 15.99 -2.45
N ASP A 102 10.71 16.28 -1.31
CA ASP A 102 12.15 16.50 -1.15
C ASP A 102 12.95 15.22 -0.91
N ALA A 103 12.31 14.03 -1.03
CA ALA A 103 13.02 12.77 -0.83
C ALA A 103 14.10 12.55 -1.88
N SER A 104 15.33 12.21 -1.44
CA SER A 104 16.40 11.73 -2.31
C SER A 104 16.05 10.37 -2.95
N ASN A 105 15.32 9.54 -2.22
CA ASN A 105 14.78 8.27 -2.71
C ASN A 105 13.69 8.50 -3.74
N SER A 106 13.93 8.02 -4.97
CA SER A 106 13.03 8.27 -6.10
C SER A 106 11.63 7.66 -5.92
N TYR A 107 11.51 6.49 -5.27
CA TYR A 107 10.21 5.90 -4.97
C TYR A 107 9.36 6.79 -4.06
N LEU A 108 9.93 7.28 -2.96
CA LEU A 108 9.23 8.13 -1.99
C LEU A 108 8.83 9.46 -2.63
N ARG A 109 9.70 10.04 -3.44
CA ARG A 109 9.40 11.28 -4.19
C ARG A 109 8.29 11.06 -5.19
N TYR A 110 8.33 10.01 -6.01
CA TYR A 110 7.27 9.72 -6.99
C TYR A 110 5.93 9.38 -6.33
N LYS A 111 5.92 8.79 -5.13
CA LYS A 111 4.68 8.63 -4.36
C LYS A 111 4.08 9.98 -3.97
N ALA A 112 4.91 10.93 -3.49
CA ALA A 112 4.45 12.26 -3.13
C ALA A 112 3.99 13.08 -4.35
N GLU A 113 4.71 13.01 -5.47
CA GLU A 113 4.31 13.65 -6.74
C GLU A 113 2.98 13.06 -7.26
N ALA A 114 2.76 11.77 -7.10
CA ALA A 114 1.50 11.10 -7.43
C ALA A 114 0.33 11.58 -6.56
N GLU A 115 0.57 11.81 -5.26
CA GLU A 115 -0.42 12.42 -4.37
C GLU A 115 -0.86 13.80 -4.87
N GLU A 116 0.09 14.66 -5.25
CA GLU A 116 -0.21 15.99 -5.79
C GLU A 116 -1.00 15.91 -7.09
N ALA A 117 -0.61 15.03 -8.01
CA ALA A 117 -1.30 14.84 -9.28
C ALA A 117 -2.78 14.43 -9.08
N LEU A 118 -3.02 13.48 -8.16
CA LEU A 118 -4.38 13.00 -7.89
C LEU A 118 -5.24 14.06 -7.17
N ARG A 119 -4.66 14.85 -6.25
CA ARG A 119 -5.38 15.98 -5.63
C ARG A 119 -5.75 17.04 -6.66
N SER A 120 -4.87 17.29 -7.62
CA SER A 120 -5.09 18.28 -8.69
C SER A 120 -6.09 17.85 -9.76
N SER A 121 -6.58 16.60 -9.71
CA SER A 121 -7.60 16.11 -10.66
C SER A 121 -8.97 16.79 -10.53
N GLY A 122 -9.23 17.49 -9.43
CA GLY A 122 -10.53 18.07 -9.11
C GLY A 122 -11.53 17.08 -8.48
N VAL A 123 -11.21 15.77 -8.45
CA VAL A 123 -12.04 14.76 -7.79
C VAL A 123 -11.66 14.67 -6.31
N PRO A 124 -12.62 14.62 -5.37
CA PRO A 124 -12.35 14.47 -3.95
C PRO A 124 -11.47 13.29 -3.66
N ALA A 125 -10.26 13.51 -3.13
CA ALA A 125 -9.22 12.48 -2.93
C ALA A 125 -9.12 12.03 -1.48
N VAL A 126 -9.00 10.72 -1.27
CA VAL A 126 -8.55 10.09 -0.02
C VAL A 126 -7.22 9.40 -0.28
N ILE A 127 -6.19 9.84 0.43
CA ILE A 127 -4.84 9.32 0.28
C ILE A 127 -4.45 8.65 1.59
N PHE A 128 -4.24 7.34 1.55
CA PHE A 128 -3.70 6.59 2.66
C PHE A 128 -2.20 6.46 2.50
N ARG A 129 -1.43 7.08 3.39
CA ARG A 129 0.00 6.86 3.54
C ARG A 129 0.20 5.64 4.43
N CYS A 130 0.36 4.49 3.80
CA CYS A 130 0.47 3.21 4.48
C CYS A 130 1.91 2.86 4.80
N ASP A 131 2.11 2.12 5.90
CA ASP A 131 3.34 1.39 6.16
C ASP A 131 3.37 0.06 5.38
N HIS A 132 4.29 -0.81 5.73
CA HIS A 132 4.50 -2.12 5.13
C HIS A 132 3.25 -3.00 5.29
N ILE A 133 2.60 -3.31 4.17
CA ILE A 133 1.38 -4.11 4.16
C ILE A 133 1.72 -5.60 4.12
N TYR A 134 1.15 -6.37 5.03
CA TYR A 134 1.25 -7.83 5.07
C TYR A 134 -0.13 -8.48 4.94
N GLY A 135 -0.16 -9.70 4.41
CA GLY A 135 -1.38 -10.52 4.32
C GLY A 135 -1.48 -11.59 5.40
N PRO A 136 -2.53 -12.41 5.37
CA PRO A 136 -2.66 -13.56 6.24
C PRO A 136 -1.56 -14.62 5.97
N PRO A 137 -1.34 -15.58 6.88
CA PRO A 137 -0.26 -16.56 6.76
C PRO A 137 -0.26 -17.41 5.48
N ASP A 138 -1.41 -17.73 4.94
CA ASP A 138 -1.58 -18.47 3.68
C ASP A 138 -1.34 -17.60 2.43
N GLU A 139 -1.46 -16.27 2.56
CA GLU A 139 -1.22 -15.31 1.49
C GLU A 139 -0.43 -14.08 2.01
N PRO A 140 0.81 -14.28 2.53
CA PRO A 140 1.54 -13.27 3.32
C PRO A 140 1.88 -12.00 2.57
N GLY A 141 1.94 -12.06 1.25
CA GLY A 141 2.38 -10.96 0.41
C GLY A 141 3.91 -10.76 0.42
N PRO A 142 4.43 -9.86 -0.42
CA PRO A 142 5.87 -9.66 -0.60
C PRO A 142 6.60 -9.25 0.67
N THR A 143 5.99 -8.35 1.46
CA THR A 143 6.60 -7.85 2.70
C THR A 143 6.82 -8.97 3.71
N ALA A 144 5.74 -9.64 4.13
CA ALA A 144 5.86 -10.71 5.12
C ALA A 144 6.70 -11.88 4.60
N SER A 145 6.57 -12.25 3.30
CA SER A 145 7.36 -13.31 2.69
C SER A 145 8.87 -13.09 2.78
N ALA A 146 9.32 -11.83 2.83
CA ALA A 146 10.74 -11.51 2.99
C ALA A 146 11.26 -11.83 4.41
N PHE A 147 10.37 -11.89 5.40
CA PHE A 147 10.68 -12.17 6.80
C PHE A 147 10.28 -13.59 7.25
N VAL A 148 9.63 -14.38 6.41
CA VAL A 148 9.37 -15.78 6.68
C VAL A 148 10.66 -16.58 6.48
N ALA A 149 11.04 -17.35 7.50
CA ALA A 149 12.31 -18.04 7.55
C ALA A 149 12.44 -19.14 6.50
N LYS A 150 13.57 -19.15 5.82
CA LYS A 150 14.01 -20.28 5.02
C LYS A 150 15.04 -21.08 5.83
N SER A 151 14.74 -22.35 6.08
CA SER A 151 15.62 -23.24 6.88
C SER A 151 15.96 -22.65 8.26
N GLY A 152 15.00 -22.02 8.92
CA GLY A 152 15.16 -21.44 10.26
C GLY A 152 16.03 -20.18 10.33
N ARG A 153 16.23 -19.50 9.20
CA ARG A 153 17.05 -18.27 9.12
C ARG A 153 16.33 -17.16 8.38
N VAL A 154 16.49 -15.93 8.89
CA VAL A 154 16.03 -14.69 8.23
C VAL A 154 17.21 -13.75 8.07
N MET A 155 17.41 -13.25 6.87
CA MET A 155 18.42 -12.22 6.58
C MET A 155 17.75 -10.84 6.68
N LEU A 156 18.26 -10.02 7.60
CA LEU A 156 17.77 -8.65 7.78
C LEU A 156 18.67 -7.67 7.03
N LEU A 157 18.09 -6.59 6.52
CA LEU A 157 18.87 -5.46 6.03
C LEU A 157 19.31 -4.61 7.23
N GLY A 158 20.59 -4.23 7.29
CA GLY A 158 21.15 -3.55 8.46
C GLY A 158 21.18 -4.44 9.69
N SER A 159 20.98 -3.84 10.86
CA SER A 159 20.89 -4.52 12.17
C SER A 159 19.53 -5.13 12.46
N GLY A 160 18.48 -4.77 11.70
CA GLY A 160 17.10 -5.16 11.99
C GLY A 160 16.42 -4.32 13.08
N THR A 161 17.06 -3.25 13.55
CA THR A 161 16.55 -2.36 14.62
C THR A 161 15.63 -1.25 14.11
N GLN A 162 15.56 -1.05 12.77
CA GLN A 162 14.66 -0.06 12.19
C GLN A 162 13.21 -0.34 12.60
N ARG A 163 12.50 0.73 12.92
CA ARG A 163 11.14 0.67 13.45
C ARG A 163 10.10 0.71 12.33
N LEU A 164 9.10 -0.13 12.42
CA LEU A 164 7.98 -0.19 11.48
C LEU A 164 6.67 -0.46 12.23
N ALA A 165 5.55 -0.08 11.62
CA ALA A 165 4.20 -0.32 12.11
C ALA A 165 3.43 -1.11 11.04
N PRO A 166 3.70 -2.43 10.90
CA PRO A 166 3.18 -3.22 9.79
C PRO A 166 1.65 -3.29 9.83
N LEU A 167 1.05 -3.15 8.64
CA LEU A 167 -0.38 -2.98 8.47
C LEU A 167 -1.01 -4.21 7.82
N TYR A 168 -2.08 -4.72 8.41
CA TYR A 168 -2.79 -5.87 7.88
C TYR A 168 -3.55 -5.51 6.60
N ARG A 169 -3.41 -6.34 5.56
CA ARG A 169 -3.98 -6.10 4.24
C ARG A 169 -5.50 -5.93 4.25
N GLU A 170 -6.20 -6.72 5.05
CA GLU A 170 -7.67 -6.65 5.06
C GLU A 170 -8.16 -5.35 5.71
N ASP A 171 -7.43 -4.78 6.69
CA ASP A 171 -7.74 -3.47 7.25
C ASP A 171 -7.60 -2.36 6.18
N VAL A 172 -6.58 -2.48 5.32
CA VAL A 172 -6.41 -1.57 4.17
C VAL A 172 -7.58 -1.70 3.20
N VAL A 173 -8.01 -2.92 2.92
CA VAL A 173 -9.15 -3.18 2.01
C VAL A 173 -10.43 -2.58 2.55
N GLU A 174 -10.73 -2.77 3.84
CA GLU A 174 -11.92 -2.17 4.47
C GLU A 174 -11.85 -0.64 4.47
N ALA A 175 -10.67 -0.05 4.78
CA ALA A 175 -10.50 1.41 4.71
C ALA A 175 -10.72 1.96 3.29
N ILE A 176 -10.22 1.26 2.26
CA ILE A 176 -10.45 1.63 0.85
C ILE A 176 -11.94 1.57 0.51
N LEU A 177 -12.65 0.52 0.94
CA LEU A 177 -14.08 0.35 0.67
C LEU A 177 -14.89 1.50 1.29
N HIS A 178 -14.66 1.81 2.56
CA HIS A 178 -15.31 2.95 3.20
C HIS A 178 -14.96 4.27 2.51
N ALA A 179 -13.68 4.51 2.20
CA ALA A 179 -13.25 5.73 1.52
C ALA A 179 -13.88 5.87 0.13
N ALA A 180 -14.02 4.79 -0.62
CA ALA A 180 -14.59 4.81 -1.97
C ALA A 180 -16.12 4.90 -1.98
N LEU A 181 -16.78 4.17 -1.09
CA LEU A 181 -18.23 3.94 -1.18
C LEU A 181 -19.04 4.79 -0.19
N ASP A 182 -18.51 5.12 0.98
CA ASP A 182 -19.21 5.92 1.97
C ASP A 182 -19.02 7.43 1.68
N PRO A 183 -20.08 8.15 1.27
CA PRO A 183 -20.00 9.60 1.01
C PRO A 183 -19.66 10.40 2.27
N ALA A 184 -19.88 9.88 3.47
CA ALA A 184 -19.62 10.57 4.73
C ALA A 184 -18.14 10.52 5.16
N THR A 185 -17.32 9.67 4.54
CA THR A 185 -15.90 9.61 4.87
C THR A 185 -15.16 10.88 4.46
N PRO A 186 -14.19 11.34 5.30
CA PRO A 186 -13.45 12.57 5.00
C PRO A 186 -12.54 12.41 3.79
N THR A 187 -12.22 13.51 3.15
CA THR A 187 -11.17 13.61 2.12
C THR A 187 -9.89 14.18 2.71
N GLY A 188 -8.77 13.88 2.09
CA GLY A 188 -7.46 14.35 2.55
C GLY A 188 -6.40 13.27 2.53
N THR A 189 -5.28 13.54 3.20
CA THR A 189 -4.17 12.60 3.37
C THR A 189 -4.13 12.13 4.81
N PHE A 190 -4.04 10.82 5.00
CA PHE A 190 -4.12 10.17 6.30
C PHE A 190 -2.97 9.16 6.45
N GLN A 191 -2.30 9.17 7.58
CA GLN A 191 -1.39 8.09 7.95
C GLN A 191 -2.21 6.87 8.36
N PHE A 192 -1.94 5.73 7.72
CA PHE A 192 -2.66 4.49 7.96
C PHE A 192 -1.65 3.35 8.13
N ALA A 193 -1.42 2.95 9.37
CA ALA A 193 -0.42 1.96 9.76
C ALA A 193 -1.00 1.00 10.79
N GLY A 194 -0.27 -0.07 11.07
CA GLY A 194 -0.69 -1.04 12.09
C GLY A 194 -0.69 -0.45 13.50
N PRO A 195 -1.42 -1.09 14.43
CA PRO A 195 -1.58 -0.58 15.80
C PRO A 195 -0.31 -0.75 16.65
N ASP A 196 0.58 -1.65 16.25
CA ASP A 196 1.80 -1.94 16.98
C ASP A 196 3.04 -1.46 16.21
N THR A 197 3.94 -0.78 16.91
CA THR A 197 5.26 -0.43 16.38
C THR A 197 6.32 -1.39 16.92
N MET A 198 7.11 -1.97 16.02
CA MET A 198 8.12 -2.97 16.34
C MET A 198 9.38 -2.81 15.51
N SER A 199 10.47 -3.46 15.89
CA SER A 199 11.66 -3.57 15.03
C SER A 199 11.43 -4.58 13.90
N ALA A 200 12.23 -4.49 12.83
CA ALA A 200 12.20 -5.47 11.75
C ALA A 200 12.58 -6.88 12.24
N GLU A 201 13.42 -6.97 13.28
CA GLU A 201 13.77 -8.25 13.91
C GLU A 201 12.58 -8.83 14.67
N GLU A 202 11.88 -8.03 15.49
CA GLU A 202 10.65 -8.44 16.18
C GLU A 202 9.56 -8.88 15.18
N PHE A 203 9.41 -8.14 14.07
CA PHE A 203 8.49 -8.51 13.00
C PHE A 203 8.84 -9.88 12.41
N ALA A 204 10.13 -10.15 12.14
CA ALA A 204 10.57 -11.46 11.68
C ALA A 204 10.24 -12.57 12.68
N HIS A 205 10.48 -12.35 13.98
CA HIS A 205 10.15 -13.33 15.01
C HIS A 205 8.66 -13.61 15.13
N LEU A 206 7.81 -12.59 15.00
CA LEU A 206 6.35 -12.75 15.07
C LEU A 206 5.76 -13.51 13.88
N LEU A 207 6.38 -13.39 12.69
CA LEU A 207 5.94 -14.07 11.48
C LEU A 207 6.35 -15.56 11.43
N ASN A 208 7.12 -16.05 12.39
CA ASN A 208 7.62 -17.41 12.38
C ASN A 208 7.19 -18.14 13.66
N SER A 209 6.43 -19.22 13.52
CA SER A 209 5.95 -20.05 14.63
C SER A 209 7.06 -20.86 15.31
N LYS A 210 8.20 -21.07 14.65
CA LYS A 210 9.38 -21.76 15.18
C LYS A 210 10.49 -20.76 15.48
N PRO A 211 11.39 -21.05 16.44
CA PRO A 211 12.56 -20.23 16.69
C PRO A 211 13.40 -20.04 15.42
N ILE A 212 13.76 -18.82 15.13
CA ILE A 212 14.59 -18.44 13.98
C ILE A 212 15.93 -17.84 14.44
N ARG A 213 16.90 -17.86 13.54
CA ARG A 213 18.15 -17.10 13.67
C ARG A 213 18.10 -15.92 12.70
N THR A 214 18.22 -14.72 13.20
CA THR A 214 18.36 -13.51 12.40
C THR A 214 19.83 -13.22 12.13
N ARG A 215 20.13 -12.69 10.94
CA ARG A 215 21.47 -12.21 10.61
C ARG A 215 21.33 -10.89 9.85
N GLY A 216 21.91 -9.84 10.43
CA GLY A 216 21.98 -8.53 9.80
C GLY A 216 22.99 -8.51 8.64
N THR A 217 22.63 -7.86 7.55
CA THR A 217 23.52 -7.57 6.43
C THR A 217 24.07 -6.14 6.60
N PRO A 218 25.39 -5.93 6.61
CA PRO A 218 25.96 -4.58 6.70
C PRO A 218 25.35 -3.65 5.64
N VAL A 219 24.96 -2.43 6.01
CA VAL A 219 24.26 -1.48 5.14
C VAL A 219 25.02 -1.22 3.83
N MET A 220 26.36 -1.06 3.92
CA MET A 220 27.20 -0.87 2.73
C MET A 220 27.13 -2.07 1.78
N LEU A 221 27.14 -3.29 2.32
CA LEU A 221 27.01 -4.51 1.52
C LEU A 221 25.61 -4.62 0.91
N ALA A 222 24.56 -4.30 1.66
CA ALA A 222 23.18 -4.26 1.15
C ALA A 222 23.04 -3.28 -0.02
N ARG A 223 23.61 -2.08 0.09
CA ARG A 223 23.61 -1.06 -0.97
C ARG A 223 24.43 -1.48 -2.20
N LEU A 224 25.57 -2.17 -1.98
CA LEU A 224 26.37 -2.70 -3.08
C LEU A 224 25.61 -3.82 -3.81
N LEU A 225 25.01 -4.75 -3.08
CA LEU A 225 24.16 -5.79 -3.63
C LEU A 225 22.97 -5.22 -4.39
N GLY A 226 22.40 -4.11 -3.93
CA GLY A 226 21.32 -3.39 -4.60
C GLY A 226 21.66 -2.87 -6.00
N ARG A 227 22.95 -2.77 -6.34
CA ARG A 227 23.41 -2.37 -7.69
C ARG A 227 23.53 -3.55 -8.66
N VAL A 228 23.70 -4.76 -8.15
CA VAL A 228 23.96 -5.96 -8.97
C VAL A 228 22.83 -6.99 -8.92
N VAL A 229 22.02 -6.98 -7.86
CA VAL A 229 20.87 -7.88 -7.70
C VAL A 229 19.60 -7.17 -8.20
N PRO A 230 19.00 -7.60 -9.31
CA PRO A 230 17.88 -6.87 -9.94
C PRO A 230 16.64 -6.69 -9.06
N THR A 231 16.47 -7.54 -8.05
CA THR A 231 15.33 -7.50 -7.12
C THR A 231 15.60 -6.67 -5.87
N LEU A 232 16.84 -6.26 -5.63
CA LEU A 232 17.27 -5.47 -4.48
C LEU A 232 17.81 -4.13 -4.98
N THR A 233 16.90 -3.20 -5.27
CA THR A 233 17.29 -1.87 -5.75
C THR A 233 17.77 -0.97 -4.61
N PRO A 234 18.59 0.06 -4.88
CA PRO A 234 18.98 1.04 -3.84
C PRO A 234 17.77 1.67 -3.15
N GLU A 235 16.73 2.01 -3.91
CA GLU A 235 15.49 2.59 -3.37
C GLU A 235 14.80 1.65 -2.40
N LEU A 236 14.70 0.35 -2.74
CA LEU A 236 14.14 -0.65 -1.84
C LEU A 236 14.98 -0.78 -0.56
N VAL A 237 16.30 -0.85 -0.70
CA VAL A 237 17.22 -0.94 0.45
C VAL A 237 17.03 0.26 1.38
N ASP A 238 16.98 1.48 0.84
CA ASP A 238 16.82 2.70 1.64
C ASP A 238 15.44 2.74 2.35
N VAL A 239 14.36 2.31 1.69
CA VAL A 239 13.02 2.20 2.30
C VAL A 239 13.01 1.16 3.41
N MET A 240 13.64 0.00 3.20
CA MET A 240 13.67 -1.08 4.19
C MET A 240 14.62 -0.81 5.38
N LEU A 241 15.54 0.13 5.25
CA LEU A 241 16.44 0.57 6.33
C LEU A 241 15.90 1.77 7.12
N GLY A 242 14.92 2.48 6.57
CA GLY A 242 14.32 3.64 7.21
C GLY A 242 13.29 3.25 8.27
N ASP A 243 13.16 4.08 9.30
CA ASP A 243 12.04 3.98 10.23
C ASP A 243 10.75 4.43 9.53
N THR A 244 9.68 3.65 9.72
CA THR A 244 8.35 3.91 9.20
C THR A 244 7.33 3.89 10.34
N VAL A 245 7.48 4.85 11.26
CA VAL A 245 6.59 4.99 12.42
C VAL A 245 5.61 6.13 12.15
N PRO A 246 4.29 5.91 12.32
CA PRO A 246 3.31 6.97 12.18
C PRO A 246 3.50 8.02 13.27
N THR A 247 3.25 9.29 12.91
CA THR A 247 3.28 10.44 13.83
C THR A 247 1.88 10.89 14.26
N GLU A 248 0.84 10.31 13.61
CA GLU A 248 -0.57 10.57 13.89
C GLU A 248 -1.20 9.40 14.65
N ASP A 249 -2.34 9.62 15.30
CA ASP A 249 -3.15 8.56 15.92
C ASP A 249 -3.81 7.70 14.82
N VAL A 250 -3.16 6.58 14.50
CA VAL A 250 -3.64 5.64 13.48
C VAL A 250 -4.98 4.99 13.87
N ALA A 251 -5.25 4.80 15.16
CA ALA A 251 -6.52 4.27 15.62
C ALA A 251 -7.65 5.29 15.41
N ALA A 252 -7.40 6.57 15.64
CA ALA A 252 -8.35 7.62 15.30
C ALA A 252 -8.61 7.69 13.79
N THR A 253 -7.55 7.55 12.97
CA THR A 253 -7.70 7.48 11.51
C THR A 253 -8.54 6.28 11.11
N ALA A 254 -8.25 5.08 11.62
CA ALA A 254 -8.99 3.87 11.30
C ALA A 254 -10.49 4.00 11.64
N ARG A 255 -10.81 4.53 12.82
CA ARG A 255 -12.22 4.80 13.22
C ARG A 255 -12.96 5.74 12.26
N ARG A 256 -12.30 6.74 11.66
CA ARG A 256 -12.91 7.63 10.66
C ARG A 256 -13.35 6.90 9.39
N PHE A 257 -12.71 5.78 9.10
CA PHE A 257 -13.02 4.90 7.97
C PHE A 257 -13.71 3.59 8.41
N GLY A 258 -14.26 3.53 9.63
CA GLY A 258 -15.03 2.39 10.12
C GLY A 258 -14.20 1.10 10.30
N VAL A 259 -12.88 1.21 10.45
CA VAL A 259 -11.96 0.07 10.55
C VAL A 259 -11.48 -0.10 11.99
N GLU A 260 -11.49 -1.33 12.46
CA GLU A 260 -10.76 -1.78 13.64
C GLU A 260 -9.44 -2.45 13.19
N LEU A 261 -8.32 -1.93 13.68
CA LEU A 261 -7.01 -2.40 13.26
C LEU A 261 -6.63 -3.72 13.93
N HIS A 262 -6.24 -4.69 13.14
CA HIS A 262 -5.76 -5.98 13.63
C HIS A 262 -4.28 -5.93 14.03
N ARG A 263 -3.96 -6.52 15.17
CA ARG A 263 -2.57 -6.72 15.60
C ARG A 263 -1.95 -7.89 14.84
N LEU A 264 -0.68 -7.78 14.51
CA LEU A 264 0.05 -8.85 13.83
C LEU A 264 -0.05 -10.17 14.59
N ALA A 265 0.10 -10.15 15.93
CA ALA A 265 0.05 -11.34 16.75
C ALA A 265 -1.29 -12.07 16.69
N ASP A 266 -2.40 -11.34 16.54
CA ASP A 266 -3.73 -11.94 16.45
C ASP A 266 -3.97 -12.60 15.09
N VAL A 267 -3.46 -12.01 14.03
CA VAL A 267 -3.56 -12.54 12.66
C VAL A 267 -2.68 -13.79 12.45
N TRP A 268 -1.46 -13.79 13.02
CA TRP A 268 -0.45 -14.82 12.71
C TRP A 268 -0.33 -15.94 13.75
N ARG A 269 -0.88 -15.79 14.96
CA ARG A 269 -0.90 -16.84 15.99
C ARG A 269 -2.19 -17.66 16.02
N SER A 270 -3.20 -17.28 15.26
CA SER A 270 -4.51 -17.97 15.21
C SER A 270 -4.52 -19.25 14.36
N GLN A 271 -3.34 -19.79 14.04
CA GLN A 271 -3.21 -21.06 13.28
C GLN A 271 -2.35 -22.09 14.03
#